data_4fcbb629f8347771e0a6b2a800c74fb7
#
_entry.id   4fcbb629f8347771e0a6b2a800c74fb7
#
_cell.length_a   1.000
_cell.length_b   1.000
_cell.length_c   1.000
_cell.angle_alpha   90.00
_cell.angle_beta   90.00
_cell.angle_gamma   90.00
#
_symmetry.space_group_name_H-M   'P 1'
#
loop_
_entity.id
_entity.type
_entity.pdbx_description
1 polymer ?
#
loop_
_entity_poly.entity_id
_entity_poly.type
_entity_poly.pdbx_seq_one_letter_code
_entity_poly.pdbx_strand_id
1 'polypeptide(L)'
;RILGSSEMGNKVTLKQIAQEVGLSPSSVSLVLNNRPCRISEENRKRIKEVAARNHYVPNQIARSLVMRESRTLGLIVPNIESRFFASLAGSLEKRCREDGYALFITSSGGSAEDDLELLRQLVTRGVDGVFLVVGDEFSDDRALREEVSHLPIPAVMVDRAIEGLECDKVMFDHEMGGYMATRD
;
A
#
# COMPACT_ATOMS: atom_id res chain seq x y z
N ARG A 1 -6.53 23.10 12.99
CA ARG A 1 -6.07 23.16 14.39
C ARG A 1 -6.76 22.03 15.16
N ILE A 2 -6.24 20.80 15.02
CA ILE A 2 -6.65 19.66 15.81
C ILE A 2 -5.38 19.24 16.55
N LEU A 3 -5.17 19.74 17.75
CA LEU A 3 -4.20 19.22 18.71
C LEU A 3 -4.81 19.37 20.09
N GLY A 4 -5.60 18.36 20.46
CA GLY A 4 -5.76 18.00 21.86
C GLY A 4 -4.52 17.22 22.26
N SER A 5 -3.76 17.72 23.23
CA SER A 5 -2.70 16.98 23.93
C SER A 5 -3.36 15.87 24.73
N SER A 6 -3.60 14.73 24.09
CA SER A 6 -3.91 13.48 24.76
C SER A 6 -2.59 12.89 25.25
N GLU A 7 -2.51 12.60 26.54
CA GLU A 7 -1.47 11.78 27.16
C GLU A 7 -1.13 10.60 26.23
N MET A 8 0.10 10.56 25.72
CA MET A 8 0.62 9.40 25.02
C MET A 8 0.72 8.27 26.03
N GLY A 9 -0.35 7.49 26.17
CA GLY A 9 -0.35 6.26 26.94
C GLY A 9 0.88 5.44 26.55
N ASN A 10 1.61 4.99 27.54
CA ASN A 10 2.87 4.26 27.40
C ASN A 10 2.64 3.02 26.51
N LYS A 11 2.92 3.16 25.20
CA LYS A 11 2.66 2.13 24.20
C LYS A 11 3.52 0.92 24.52
N VAL A 12 2.89 -0.18 24.90
CA VAL A 12 3.60 -1.41 25.25
C VAL A 12 4.50 -1.84 24.09
N THR A 13 5.75 -2.15 24.41
CA THR A 13 6.77 -2.53 23.43
C THR A 13 6.93 -4.04 23.34
N LEU A 14 7.44 -4.52 22.21
CA LEU A 14 7.80 -5.93 22.04
C LEU A 14 8.73 -6.45 23.14
N LYS A 15 9.64 -5.58 23.62
CA LYS A 15 10.58 -5.91 24.68
C LYS A 15 9.87 -6.16 26.02
N GLN A 16 8.84 -5.39 26.35
CA GLN A 16 8.03 -5.61 27.55
C GLN A 16 7.23 -6.91 27.48
N ILE A 17 6.62 -7.20 26.32
CA ILE A 17 5.95 -8.51 26.12
C ILE A 17 6.94 -9.66 26.30
N ALA A 18 8.13 -9.56 25.71
CA ALA A 18 9.18 -10.56 25.82
C ALA A 18 9.61 -10.80 27.26
N GLN A 19 9.78 -9.72 28.04
CA GLN A 19 10.14 -9.79 29.45
C GLN A 19 9.04 -10.48 30.29
N GLU A 20 7.77 -10.18 30.03
CA GLU A 20 6.63 -10.76 30.75
C GLU A 20 6.44 -12.27 30.47
N VAL A 21 6.75 -12.70 29.26
CA VAL A 21 6.67 -14.15 28.92
C VAL A 21 7.96 -14.90 29.20
N GLY A 22 9.06 -14.22 29.55
CA GLY A 22 10.36 -14.83 29.84
C GLY A 22 11.07 -15.38 28.58
N LEU A 23 10.85 -14.77 27.43
CA LEU A 23 11.43 -15.18 26.16
C LEU A 23 12.21 -14.04 25.48
N SER A 24 13.02 -14.37 24.47
CA SER A 24 13.72 -13.33 23.72
C SER A 24 12.76 -12.48 22.86
N PRO A 25 13.02 -11.17 22.68
CA PRO A 25 12.22 -10.34 21.79
C PRO A 25 12.11 -10.90 20.36
N SER A 26 13.17 -11.52 19.85
CA SER A 26 13.18 -12.16 18.54
C SER A 26 12.19 -13.33 18.47
N SER A 27 12.14 -14.17 19.49
CA SER A 27 11.21 -15.29 19.59
C SER A 27 9.76 -14.82 19.63
N VAL A 28 9.48 -13.80 20.45
CA VAL A 28 8.15 -13.18 20.55
C VAL A 28 7.73 -12.54 19.23
N SER A 29 8.65 -11.85 18.56
CA SER A 29 8.41 -11.26 17.23
C SER A 29 8.04 -12.32 16.20
N LEU A 30 8.74 -13.46 16.15
CA LEU A 30 8.44 -14.54 15.22
C LEU A 30 7.03 -15.11 15.44
N VAL A 31 6.63 -15.31 16.70
CA VAL A 31 5.29 -15.82 17.03
C VAL A 31 4.19 -14.82 16.66
N LEU A 32 4.35 -13.53 17.03
CA LEU A 32 3.36 -12.51 16.75
C LEU A 32 3.21 -12.21 15.25
N ASN A 33 4.25 -12.49 14.47
CA ASN A 33 4.25 -12.37 13.01
C ASN A 33 3.92 -13.70 12.29
N ASN A 34 3.44 -14.72 13.00
CA ASN A 34 3.12 -16.06 12.46
C ASN A 34 4.26 -16.70 11.65
N ARG A 35 5.50 -16.43 12.03
CA ARG A 35 6.68 -17.01 11.38
C ARG A 35 7.02 -18.39 11.93
N PRO A 36 7.57 -19.31 11.12
CA PRO A 36 8.09 -20.56 11.60
C PRO A 36 9.16 -20.33 12.68
N CYS A 37 8.99 -20.94 13.84
CA CYS A 37 9.96 -20.89 14.93
C CYS A 37 9.80 -22.10 15.84
N ARG A 38 10.90 -22.50 16.50
CA ARG A 38 10.91 -23.62 17.44
C ARG A 38 10.44 -23.17 18.84
N ILE A 39 9.17 -22.82 18.94
CA ILE A 39 8.51 -22.43 20.20
C ILE A 39 7.32 -23.35 20.41
N SER A 40 7.17 -23.88 21.65
CA SER A 40 6.05 -24.76 22.01
C SER A 40 4.70 -24.03 21.80
N GLU A 41 3.66 -24.82 21.53
CA GLU A 41 2.30 -24.26 21.38
C GLU A 41 1.82 -23.56 22.65
N GLU A 42 2.21 -24.02 23.81
CA GLU A 42 1.91 -23.38 25.09
C GLU A 42 2.50 -21.96 25.15
N ASN A 43 3.77 -21.81 24.80
CA ASN A 43 4.42 -20.50 24.76
C ASN A 43 3.86 -19.60 23.64
N ARG A 44 3.47 -20.16 22.49
CA ARG A 44 2.77 -19.40 21.44
C ARG A 44 1.46 -18.81 21.95
N LYS A 45 0.67 -19.61 22.62
CA LYS A 45 -0.61 -19.20 23.24
C LYS A 45 -0.37 -18.10 24.27
N ARG A 46 0.58 -18.31 25.18
CA ARG A 46 0.93 -17.35 26.22
C ARG A 46 1.38 -15.99 25.63
N ILE A 47 2.23 -16.00 24.59
CA ILE A 47 2.66 -14.76 23.90
C ILE A 47 1.45 -14.02 23.34
N LYS A 48 0.54 -14.71 22.65
CA LYS A 48 -0.66 -14.09 22.06
C LYS A 48 -1.59 -13.53 23.13
N GLU A 49 -1.80 -14.23 24.24
CA GLU A 49 -2.62 -13.78 25.36
C GLU A 49 -2.05 -12.53 26.02
N VAL A 50 -0.73 -12.51 26.27
CA VAL A 50 -0.05 -11.36 26.86
C VAL A 50 -0.10 -10.15 25.94
N ALA A 51 0.13 -10.36 24.63
CA ALA A 51 0.03 -9.29 23.64
C ALA A 51 -1.40 -8.72 23.56
N ALA A 52 -2.42 -9.58 23.52
CA ALA A 52 -3.83 -9.16 23.49
C ALA A 52 -4.23 -8.37 24.77
N ARG A 53 -3.86 -8.87 25.94
CA ARG A 53 -4.16 -8.22 27.23
C ARG A 53 -3.52 -6.83 27.32
N ASN A 54 -2.33 -6.67 26.79
CA ASN A 54 -1.60 -5.41 26.78
C ASN A 54 -1.95 -4.52 25.57
N HIS A 55 -2.95 -4.88 24.78
CA HIS A 55 -3.33 -4.18 23.53
C HIS A 55 -2.10 -3.91 22.62
N TYR A 56 -1.15 -4.84 22.61
CA TYR A 56 0.06 -4.70 21.81
C TYR A 56 -0.25 -4.83 20.33
N VAL A 57 0.06 -3.79 19.57
CA VAL A 57 -0.01 -3.81 18.11
C VAL A 57 1.42 -3.82 17.57
N PRO A 58 1.80 -4.83 16.77
CA PRO A 58 3.11 -4.87 16.13
C PRO A 58 3.39 -3.57 15.37
N ASN A 59 4.57 -3.00 15.57
CA ASN A 59 4.97 -1.80 14.83
C ASN A 59 5.29 -2.16 13.37
N GLN A 60 4.41 -1.79 12.47
CA GLN A 60 4.55 -2.08 11.05
C GLN A 60 5.79 -1.40 10.44
N ILE A 61 6.15 -0.21 10.92
CA ILE A 61 7.35 0.51 10.47
C ILE A 61 8.62 -0.26 10.85
N ALA A 62 8.71 -0.74 12.11
CA ALA A 62 9.84 -1.55 12.55
C ALA A 62 9.91 -2.89 11.79
N ARG A 63 8.76 -3.43 11.42
CA ARG A 63 8.65 -4.65 10.62
C ARG A 63 9.10 -4.42 9.18
N SER A 64 8.67 -3.35 8.53
CA SER A 64 9.04 -3.04 7.15
C SER A 64 10.55 -2.81 6.99
N LEU A 65 11.22 -2.23 7.98
CA LEU A 65 12.67 -2.08 7.99
C LEU A 65 13.42 -3.44 7.96
N VAL A 66 12.89 -4.44 8.66
CA VAL A 66 13.51 -5.78 8.72
C VAL A 66 13.14 -6.60 7.49
N MET A 67 11.90 -6.47 7.01
CA MET A 67 11.34 -7.28 5.92
C MET A 67 11.59 -6.69 4.55
N ARG A 68 11.94 -5.40 4.47
CA ARG A 68 11.99 -4.60 3.22
C ARG A 68 10.67 -4.63 2.44
N GLU A 69 9.56 -4.84 3.14
CA GLU A 69 8.19 -4.85 2.60
C GLU A 69 7.28 -4.08 3.55
N SER A 70 6.57 -3.09 3.04
CA SER A 70 5.57 -2.32 3.81
C SER A 70 4.20 -3.00 3.84
N ARG A 71 3.96 -3.91 2.91
CA ARG A 71 2.65 -4.47 2.57
C ARG A 71 1.61 -3.38 2.30
N THR A 72 2.06 -2.37 1.58
CA THR A 72 1.24 -1.24 1.18
C THR A 72 1.47 -0.96 -0.29
N LEU A 73 0.40 -0.80 -1.04
CA LEU A 73 0.42 -0.37 -2.44
C LEU A 73 -0.18 1.03 -2.56
N GLY A 74 0.20 1.76 -3.60
CA GLY A 74 -0.38 3.04 -3.96
C GLY A 74 -1.32 2.94 -5.15
N LEU A 75 -2.33 3.79 -5.20
CA LEU A 75 -3.17 4.03 -6.37
C LEU A 75 -3.31 5.54 -6.55
N ILE A 76 -2.92 6.01 -7.73
CA ILE A 76 -3.16 7.40 -8.16
C ILE A 76 -4.23 7.38 -9.22
N VAL A 77 -5.29 8.18 -9.03
CA VAL A 77 -6.38 8.35 -10.00
C VAL A 77 -6.60 9.82 -10.31
N PRO A 78 -7.05 10.18 -11.53
CA PRO A 78 -7.31 11.58 -11.88
C PRO A 78 -8.42 12.21 -11.03
N ASN A 79 -9.49 11.45 -10.76
CA ASN A 79 -10.64 11.96 -10.00
C ASN A 79 -11.33 10.82 -9.24
N ILE A 80 -11.24 10.86 -7.92
CA ILE A 80 -11.87 9.85 -7.05
C ILE A 80 -13.42 9.96 -7.01
N GLU A 81 -13.99 11.08 -7.41
CA GLU A 81 -15.44 11.27 -7.49
C GLU A 81 -16.05 10.58 -8.71
N SER A 82 -15.24 10.26 -9.73
CA SER A 82 -15.67 9.48 -10.87
C SER A 82 -16.13 8.09 -10.44
N ARG A 83 -17.33 7.69 -10.85
CA ARG A 83 -17.87 6.35 -10.58
C ARG A 83 -16.96 5.23 -11.04
N PHE A 84 -16.31 5.43 -12.18
CA PHE A 84 -15.37 4.46 -12.74
C PHE A 84 -14.16 4.29 -11.82
N PHE A 85 -13.48 5.37 -11.47
CA PHE A 85 -12.29 5.30 -10.63
C PHE A 85 -12.61 4.89 -9.20
N ALA A 86 -13.76 5.29 -8.66
CA ALA A 86 -14.23 4.82 -7.36
C ALA A 86 -14.48 3.30 -7.34
N SER A 87 -15.08 2.75 -8.41
CA SER A 87 -15.30 1.31 -8.55
C SER A 87 -13.98 0.53 -8.72
N LEU A 88 -13.06 1.06 -9.53
CA LEU A 88 -11.71 0.52 -9.69
C LEU A 88 -10.97 0.48 -8.36
N ALA A 89 -10.95 1.60 -7.64
CA ALA A 89 -10.30 1.71 -6.33
C ALA A 89 -10.88 0.71 -5.31
N GLY A 90 -12.20 0.57 -5.25
CA GLY A 90 -12.87 -0.40 -4.37
C GLY A 90 -12.55 -1.85 -4.72
N SER A 91 -12.46 -2.18 -6.02
CA SER A 91 -12.11 -3.52 -6.49
C SER A 91 -10.63 -3.86 -6.17
N LEU A 92 -9.73 -2.91 -6.40
CA LEU A 92 -8.31 -3.07 -6.07
C LEU A 92 -8.10 -3.17 -4.56
N GLU A 93 -8.78 -2.31 -3.76
CA GLU A 93 -8.67 -2.35 -2.29
C GLU A 93 -9.08 -3.72 -1.75
N LYS A 94 -10.24 -4.23 -2.23
CA LYS A 94 -10.71 -5.55 -1.83
C LYS A 94 -9.67 -6.63 -2.12
N ARG A 95 -9.10 -6.62 -3.32
CA ARG A 95 -8.09 -7.60 -3.71
C ARG A 95 -6.80 -7.46 -2.91
N CYS A 96 -6.30 -6.24 -2.73
CA CYS A 96 -5.14 -5.96 -1.91
C CYS A 96 -5.32 -6.49 -0.49
N ARG A 97 -6.47 -6.25 0.12
CA ARG A 97 -6.80 -6.71 1.47
C ARG A 97 -6.86 -8.23 1.57
N GLU A 98 -7.42 -8.93 0.59
CA GLU A 98 -7.43 -10.40 0.51
C GLU A 98 -6.01 -10.97 0.50
N ASP A 99 -5.07 -10.28 -0.16
CA ASP A 99 -3.66 -10.67 -0.23
C ASP A 99 -2.82 -10.08 0.93
N GLY A 100 -3.45 -9.39 1.90
CA GLY A 100 -2.82 -8.83 3.09
C GLY A 100 -2.05 -7.53 2.85
N TYR A 101 -2.41 -6.78 1.80
CA TYR A 101 -1.90 -5.44 1.51
C TYR A 101 -2.90 -4.36 1.90
N ALA A 102 -2.40 -3.20 2.32
CA ALA A 102 -3.16 -1.96 2.38
C ALA A 102 -3.05 -1.23 1.03
N LEU A 103 -4.08 -0.45 0.65
CA LEU A 103 -4.04 0.40 -0.53
C LEU A 103 -4.17 1.86 -0.13
N PHE A 104 -3.15 2.68 -0.46
CA PHE A 104 -3.25 4.13 -0.39
C PHE A 104 -3.84 4.66 -1.70
N ILE A 105 -4.97 5.35 -1.60
CA ILE A 105 -5.67 5.94 -2.75
C ILE A 105 -5.47 7.45 -2.70
N THR A 106 -4.98 8.02 -3.80
CA THR A 106 -4.76 9.46 -3.98
C THR A 106 -5.41 9.95 -5.27
N SER A 107 -5.80 11.22 -5.31
CA SER A 107 -6.41 11.84 -6.49
C SER A 107 -5.61 13.07 -6.87
N SER A 108 -5.16 13.11 -8.14
CA SER A 108 -4.33 14.20 -8.67
C SER A 108 -5.12 15.36 -9.29
N GLY A 109 -6.44 15.20 -9.42
CA GLY A 109 -7.22 16.20 -10.16
C GLY A 109 -6.99 16.16 -11.68
N GLY A 110 -6.20 15.21 -12.18
CA GLY A 110 -5.86 15.08 -13.61
C GLY A 110 -4.65 15.91 -14.04
N SER A 111 -3.88 16.48 -13.11
CA SER A 111 -2.67 17.25 -13.39
C SER A 111 -1.42 16.37 -13.35
N ALA A 112 -0.50 16.52 -14.33
CA ALA A 112 0.78 15.79 -14.39
C ALA A 112 1.69 16.12 -13.21
N GLU A 113 1.72 17.39 -12.89
CA GLU A 113 2.55 17.88 -11.80
C GLU A 113 2.12 17.22 -10.48
N ASP A 114 0.79 17.13 -10.26
CA ASP A 114 0.24 16.48 -9.09
C ASP A 114 0.46 14.96 -9.13
N ASP A 115 0.35 14.30 -10.30
CA ASP A 115 0.67 12.88 -10.45
C ASP A 115 2.13 12.60 -10.04
N LEU A 116 3.08 13.42 -10.50
CA LEU A 116 4.50 13.33 -10.13
C LEU A 116 4.72 13.54 -8.64
N GLU A 117 4.11 14.56 -8.06
CA GLU A 117 4.25 14.84 -6.62
C GLU A 117 3.70 13.68 -5.79
N LEU A 118 2.51 13.19 -6.11
CA LEU A 118 1.87 12.07 -5.42
C LEU A 118 2.69 10.78 -5.57
N LEU A 119 3.26 10.54 -6.75
CA LEU A 119 4.13 9.39 -6.99
C LEU A 119 5.35 9.42 -6.07
N ARG A 120 6.04 10.56 -5.99
CA ARG A 120 7.20 10.77 -5.10
C ARG A 120 6.81 10.63 -3.63
N GLN A 121 5.64 11.14 -3.24
CA GLN A 121 5.13 10.99 -1.88
C GLN A 121 4.89 9.51 -1.53
N LEU A 122 4.28 8.72 -2.41
CA LEU A 122 4.06 7.29 -2.20
C LEU A 122 5.38 6.53 -2.07
N VAL A 123 6.34 6.78 -2.96
CA VAL A 123 7.69 6.18 -2.90
C VAL A 123 8.37 6.53 -1.58
N THR A 124 8.34 7.80 -1.17
CA THR A 124 8.92 8.26 0.09
C THR A 124 8.26 7.61 1.32
N ARG A 125 6.98 7.31 1.25
CA ARG A 125 6.24 6.57 2.29
C ARG A 125 6.54 5.09 2.30
N GLY A 126 7.32 4.59 1.32
CA GLY A 126 7.79 3.22 1.24
C GLY A 126 6.70 2.24 0.80
N VAL A 127 5.84 2.60 -0.13
CA VAL A 127 4.91 1.64 -0.75
C VAL A 127 5.71 0.61 -1.55
N ASP A 128 5.19 -0.62 -1.66
CA ASP A 128 5.86 -1.73 -2.34
C ASP A 128 5.61 -1.73 -3.86
N GLY A 129 4.66 -0.93 -4.32
CA GLY A 129 4.31 -0.77 -5.73
C GLY A 129 3.20 0.24 -5.93
N VAL A 130 2.95 0.67 -7.16
CA VAL A 130 1.96 1.68 -7.49
C VAL A 130 1.13 1.31 -8.71
N PHE A 131 -0.17 1.54 -8.62
CA PHE A 131 -1.09 1.61 -9.75
C PHE A 131 -1.27 3.08 -10.14
N LEU A 132 -1.08 3.39 -11.42
CA LEU A 132 -1.14 4.75 -11.94
C LEU A 132 -2.19 4.85 -13.05
N VAL A 133 -3.19 5.68 -12.83
CA VAL A 133 -4.14 6.11 -13.86
C VAL A 133 -3.83 7.55 -14.20
N VAL A 134 -3.28 7.81 -15.37
CA VAL A 134 -2.92 9.16 -15.81
C VAL A 134 -4.15 9.93 -16.34
N GLY A 135 -4.10 11.26 -16.24
CA GLY A 135 -5.12 12.14 -16.83
C GLY A 135 -5.07 12.17 -18.37
N ASP A 136 -6.02 12.87 -19.01
CA ASP A 136 -6.13 12.97 -20.48
C ASP A 136 -4.97 13.76 -21.14
N GLU A 137 -4.38 14.69 -20.39
CA GLU A 137 -3.35 15.61 -20.91
C GLU A 137 -1.94 15.01 -20.95
N PHE A 138 -1.80 13.71 -20.57
CA PHE A 138 -0.50 13.10 -20.22
C PHE A 138 0.15 12.21 -21.26
N SER A 139 -0.45 12.04 -22.43
CA SER A 139 0.14 11.19 -23.46
C SER A 139 1.60 11.58 -23.83
N ASP A 140 2.05 12.77 -23.46
CA ASP A 140 3.35 13.33 -23.88
C ASP A 140 4.19 13.93 -22.73
N ASP A 141 3.87 13.71 -21.45
CA ASP A 141 4.67 14.26 -20.35
C ASP A 141 6.00 13.49 -20.19
N ARG A 142 7.09 14.12 -20.66
CA ARG A 142 8.43 13.59 -20.58
C ARG A 142 8.90 13.40 -19.12
N ALA A 143 8.51 14.30 -18.21
CA ALA A 143 8.96 14.26 -16.83
C ALA A 143 8.33 13.07 -16.08
N LEU A 144 7.02 12.82 -16.28
CA LEU A 144 6.34 11.66 -15.70
C LEU A 144 6.88 10.34 -16.27
N ARG A 145 7.14 10.29 -17.58
CA ARG A 145 7.76 9.12 -18.22
C ARG A 145 9.14 8.82 -17.63
N GLU A 146 9.97 9.84 -17.47
CA GLU A 146 11.31 9.70 -16.92
C GLU A 146 11.27 9.25 -15.45
N GLU A 147 10.39 9.82 -14.64
CA GLU A 147 10.22 9.43 -13.25
C GLU A 147 9.74 7.97 -13.12
N VAL A 148 8.70 7.59 -13.86
CA VAL A 148 8.15 6.21 -13.82
C VAL A 148 9.19 5.19 -14.31
N SER A 149 10.01 5.54 -15.33
CA SER A 149 11.07 4.66 -15.85
C SER A 149 12.19 4.38 -14.83
N HIS A 150 12.37 5.26 -13.84
CA HIS A 150 13.42 5.15 -12.83
C HIS A 150 12.89 4.82 -11.43
N LEU A 151 11.60 4.44 -11.32
CA LEU A 151 11.03 4.08 -10.03
C LEU A 151 11.76 2.89 -9.39
N PRO A 152 12.08 2.98 -8.09
CA PRO A 152 12.70 1.87 -7.37
C PRO A 152 11.70 0.76 -6.99
N ILE A 153 10.44 0.91 -7.38
CA ILE A 153 9.32 0.00 -7.08
C ILE A 153 8.55 -0.31 -8.37
N PRO A 154 7.87 -1.47 -8.47
CA PRO A 154 7.04 -1.78 -9.62
C PRO A 154 5.88 -0.78 -9.79
N ALA A 155 5.61 -0.44 -11.05
CA ALA A 155 4.47 0.38 -11.44
C ALA A 155 3.62 -0.36 -12.46
N VAL A 156 2.30 -0.22 -12.33
CA VAL A 156 1.32 -0.73 -13.29
C VAL A 156 0.46 0.43 -13.76
N MET A 157 0.45 0.70 -15.06
CA MET A 157 -0.48 1.66 -15.64
C MET A 157 -1.84 1.01 -15.88
N VAL A 158 -2.90 1.72 -15.53
CA VAL A 158 -4.27 1.22 -15.64
C VAL A 158 -5.11 2.19 -16.45
N ASP A 159 -5.95 1.66 -17.35
CA ASP A 159 -6.88 2.37 -18.22
C ASP A 159 -6.20 3.19 -19.32
N ARG A 160 -5.17 3.93 -18.99
CA ARG A 160 -4.40 4.76 -19.92
C ARG A 160 -2.92 4.47 -19.78
N ALA A 161 -2.19 4.53 -20.88
CA ALA A 161 -0.76 4.30 -20.90
C ALA A 161 -0.04 5.49 -21.52
N ILE A 162 1.12 5.80 -20.96
CA ILE A 162 2.07 6.72 -21.58
C ILE A 162 2.79 5.95 -22.71
N GLU A 163 2.78 6.50 -23.90
CA GLU A 163 3.43 5.89 -25.05
C GLU A 163 4.95 5.80 -24.84
N GLY A 164 5.56 4.67 -25.22
CA GLY A 164 7.00 4.42 -25.05
C GLY A 164 7.47 4.16 -23.63
N LEU A 165 6.55 4.06 -22.64
CA LEU A 165 6.91 3.67 -21.28
C LEU A 165 6.91 2.14 -21.13
N GLU A 166 8.05 1.59 -20.71
CA GLU A 166 8.20 0.15 -20.41
C GLU A 166 7.81 -0.13 -18.96
N CYS A 167 6.54 -0.44 -18.73
CA CYS A 167 5.99 -0.95 -17.48
C CYS A 167 4.78 -1.85 -17.76
N ASP A 168 4.34 -2.58 -16.76
CA ASP A 168 3.10 -3.37 -16.87
C ASP A 168 1.90 -2.46 -17.13
N LYS A 169 0.98 -2.92 -17.97
CA LYS A 169 -0.20 -2.15 -18.40
C LYS A 169 -1.45 -3.01 -18.35
N VAL A 170 -2.52 -2.44 -17.81
CA VAL A 170 -3.87 -3.02 -17.85
C VAL A 170 -4.77 -2.01 -18.56
N MET A 171 -5.16 -2.32 -19.78
CA MET A 171 -5.91 -1.41 -20.65
C MET A 171 -7.31 -1.94 -20.91
N PHE A 172 -8.26 -1.04 -21.06
CA PHE A 172 -9.59 -1.38 -21.59
C PHE A 172 -9.57 -1.26 -23.12
N ASP A 173 -10.29 -2.15 -23.79
CA ASP A 173 -10.50 -2.07 -25.23
C ASP A 173 -11.62 -1.06 -25.52
N HIS A 174 -11.25 0.22 -25.53
CA HIS A 174 -12.19 1.32 -25.77
C HIS A 174 -12.76 1.32 -27.20
N GLU A 175 -11.99 0.83 -28.18
CA GLU A 175 -12.42 0.72 -29.57
C GLU A 175 -13.53 -0.32 -29.70
N MET A 176 -13.32 -1.50 -29.14
CA MET A 176 -14.34 -2.55 -29.11
C MET A 176 -15.56 -2.12 -28.29
N GLY A 177 -15.35 -1.45 -27.14
CA GLY A 177 -16.42 -0.91 -26.31
C GLY A 177 -17.27 0.11 -27.06
N GLY A 178 -16.65 1.04 -27.78
CA GLY A 178 -17.34 2.02 -28.63
C GLY A 178 -18.10 1.37 -29.79
N TYR A 179 -17.47 0.40 -30.45
CA TYR A 179 -18.12 -0.37 -31.50
C TYR A 179 -19.37 -1.13 -31.03
N MET A 180 -19.28 -1.78 -29.86
CA MET A 180 -20.42 -2.49 -29.28
C MET A 180 -21.56 -1.54 -28.90
N ALA A 181 -21.24 -0.37 -28.33
CA ALA A 181 -22.24 0.63 -27.91
C ALA A 181 -22.97 1.31 -29.09
N THR A 182 -22.39 1.29 -30.30
CA THR A 182 -22.98 1.92 -31.49
C THR A 182 -23.71 0.94 -32.42
N ARG A 183 -23.67 -0.37 -32.10
CA ARG A 183 -24.23 -1.44 -32.95
C ARG A 183 -25.68 -1.79 -32.64
N ASP A 184 -26.21 -1.34 -31.50
CA ASP A 184 -27.61 -1.45 -31.07
C ASP A 184 -28.39 -0.17 -31.45
#